data_74ffb27b803f9189af6fdd74f6d63fb1
#
_entry.id   74ffb27b803f9189af6fdd74f6d63fb1
#
_cell.length_a   1.000
_cell.length_b   1.000
_cell.length_c   1.000
_cell.angle_alpha   90.00
_cell.angle_beta   90.00
_cell.angle_gamma   90.00
#
_symmetry.space_group_name_H-M   'P 1'
#
loop_
_entity.id
_entity.type
_entity.pdbx_description
1 polymer ?
#
loop_
_entity_poly.entity_id
_entity_poly.type
_entity_poly.pdbx_seq_one_letter_code
_entity_poly.pdbx_strand_id
1 'polypeptide(L)'
;KLERTPSEESDESEEAFMFHTKETLGSMHQPLMFTAWVHGVSGMCAMILKLWGFKRYTASNGCSYWINAPMAKEDEWVEARRETGDDARPILSGCAVDDVDAEVAKPIIFVHGLGVGLAPYLPNIAQLLRSKPGRKIALLSLPHISMRATPKVPEIDAMVDTVAELTTKHKLRAPCLYGHSFGTFVIARTCHRYRVSSVVLLDPVAICLCLPKTVSILYHLGNCWSSFKSYVKNNGTKAMFTTTFWRDGGDVLYYLLRDYFLVREIGVMTALRRKFWWATHNLWADQIPDNSLIVLEAHDMLIDCEAVAKHVLRQSNARVIWQDNFSHGMFISPWGFSLRHEVATFLDALPTHS
;
A
#
# COMPACT_ATOMS: atom_id res chain seq x y z
N LYS A 1 44.94 -8.08 28.98
CA LYS A 1 45.04 -9.45 28.44
C LYS A 1 44.14 -10.32 29.30
N LEU A 2 42.98 -10.65 28.83
CA LEU A 2 42.10 -11.69 29.38
C LEU A 2 42.33 -12.92 28.49
N GLU A 3 42.99 -13.90 29.05
CA GLU A 3 43.15 -15.23 28.44
C GLU A 3 41.78 -15.91 28.47
N ARG A 4 41.28 -16.27 27.31
CA ARG A 4 40.11 -17.17 27.19
C ARG A 4 40.55 -18.57 27.44
N THR A 5 39.96 -19.27 28.41
CA THR A 5 40.10 -20.68 28.63
C THR A 5 39.43 -21.46 27.48
N PRO A 6 40.07 -22.55 26.93
CA PRO A 6 39.51 -23.31 25.84
C PRO A 6 38.61 -24.45 26.39
N SER A 7 37.38 -24.11 26.77
CA SER A 7 36.35 -25.11 27.12
C SER A 7 34.95 -24.53 27.13
N GLU A 8 34.61 -23.72 26.14
CA GLU A 8 33.25 -23.44 25.74
C GLU A 8 33.22 -23.58 24.21
N GLU A 9 33.17 -24.83 23.74
CA GLU A 9 32.44 -25.13 22.52
C GLU A 9 30.97 -24.79 22.83
N SER A 10 30.66 -23.50 22.92
CA SER A 10 29.31 -23.00 22.75
C SER A 10 28.94 -23.34 21.34
N ASP A 11 27.92 -24.15 21.23
CA ASP A 11 27.04 -24.25 20.08
C ASP A 11 26.88 -22.82 19.52
N GLU A 12 27.72 -22.45 18.54
CA GLU A 12 27.51 -21.27 17.72
C GLU A 12 26.27 -21.62 16.91
N SER A 13 25.10 -21.43 17.54
CA SER A 13 23.88 -21.17 16.81
C SER A 13 24.25 -20.01 15.91
N GLU A 14 24.48 -20.31 14.62
CA GLU A 14 24.63 -19.30 13.58
C GLU A 14 23.53 -18.28 13.83
N GLU A 15 23.87 -17.11 14.38
CA GLU A 15 22.96 -16.00 14.47
C GLU A 15 22.51 -15.73 13.04
N ALA A 16 21.33 -16.23 12.70
CA ALA A 16 20.80 -16.15 11.36
C ALA A 16 20.49 -14.67 11.09
N PHE A 17 21.46 -13.97 10.54
CA PHE A 17 21.22 -12.64 10.00
C PHE A 17 20.04 -12.72 9.02
N MET A 18 19.11 -11.78 9.12
CA MET A 18 17.93 -11.70 8.24
C MET A 18 18.35 -11.46 6.78
N PHE A 19 18.74 -12.49 6.08
CA PHE A 19 19.03 -12.46 4.64
C PHE A 19 17.76 -12.64 3.81
N HIS A 20 16.69 -11.89 4.13
CA HIS A 20 15.40 -12.03 3.45
C HIS A 20 15.49 -11.97 1.92
N THR A 21 16.51 -11.31 1.38
CA THR A 21 16.78 -11.25 -0.07
C THR A 21 17.48 -12.51 -0.62
N LYS A 22 18.07 -13.36 0.23
CA LYS A 22 18.79 -14.59 -0.16
C LYS A 22 18.03 -15.86 0.19
N GLU A 23 17.05 -15.80 1.10
CA GLU A 23 16.24 -16.96 1.46
C GLU A 23 15.40 -17.48 0.30
N THR A 24 14.93 -18.72 0.40
CA THR A 24 14.01 -19.29 -0.59
C THR A 24 12.77 -18.42 -0.70
N LEU A 25 12.30 -18.20 -1.92
CA LEU A 25 11.14 -17.31 -2.15
C LEU A 25 9.87 -17.84 -1.46
N GLY A 26 9.75 -19.18 -1.33
CA GLY A 26 8.59 -19.81 -0.68
C GLY A 26 7.27 -19.60 -1.44
N SER A 27 7.34 -19.19 -2.71
CA SER A 27 6.16 -19.02 -3.56
C SER A 27 5.49 -20.37 -3.87
N MET A 28 4.19 -20.33 -4.11
CA MET A 28 3.39 -21.48 -4.49
C MET A 28 2.68 -21.23 -5.82
N HIS A 29 2.56 -22.29 -6.63
CA HIS A 29 1.78 -22.23 -7.87
C HIS A 29 0.30 -22.05 -7.57
N GLN A 30 -0.29 -21.07 -8.22
CA GLN A 30 -1.73 -20.84 -8.15
C GLN A 30 -2.46 -21.72 -9.17
N PRO A 31 -3.64 -22.28 -8.82
CA PRO A 31 -4.45 -23.01 -9.79
C PRO A 31 -4.82 -22.12 -10.98
N LEU A 32 -4.76 -22.65 -12.19
CA LEU A 32 -5.09 -21.90 -13.42
C LEU A 32 -6.51 -21.30 -13.37
N MET A 33 -7.47 -22.00 -12.78
CA MET A 33 -8.83 -21.47 -12.60
C MET A 33 -8.86 -20.21 -11.72
N PHE A 34 -8.04 -20.19 -10.65
CA PHE A 34 -7.93 -19.00 -9.80
C PHE A 34 -7.27 -17.83 -10.55
N THR A 35 -6.18 -18.11 -11.28
CA THR A 35 -5.53 -17.11 -12.15
C THR A 35 -6.51 -16.56 -13.19
N ALA A 36 -7.29 -17.43 -13.85
CA ALA A 36 -8.31 -17.02 -14.81
C ALA A 36 -9.40 -16.15 -14.16
N TRP A 37 -9.85 -16.53 -12.96
CA TRP A 37 -10.80 -15.73 -12.19
C TRP A 37 -10.26 -14.33 -11.86
N VAL A 38 -9.01 -14.23 -11.37
CA VAL A 38 -8.36 -12.93 -11.07
C VAL A 38 -8.28 -12.06 -12.32
N HIS A 39 -7.91 -12.65 -13.47
CA HIS A 39 -7.87 -11.92 -14.74
C HIS A 39 -9.27 -11.48 -15.19
N GLY A 40 -10.30 -12.32 -15.00
CA GLY A 40 -11.71 -11.97 -15.24
C GLY A 40 -12.17 -10.78 -14.40
N VAL A 41 -11.92 -10.82 -13.08
CA VAL A 41 -12.23 -9.72 -12.15
C VAL A 41 -11.50 -8.43 -12.56
N SER A 42 -10.22 -8.55 -12.94
CA SER A 42 -9.44 -7.40 -13.42
C SER A 42 -9.99 -6.84 -14.73
N GLY A 43 -10.48 -7.70 -15.63
CA GLY A 43 -11.13 -7.30 -16.89
C GLY A 43 -12.44 -6.54 -16.64
N MET A 44 -13.29 -7.05 -15.74
CA MET A 44 -14.52 -6.35 -15.31
C MET A 44 -14.20 -4.99 -14.69
N CYS A 45 -13.22 -4.94 -13.78
CA CYS A 45 -12.78 -3.68 -13.19
C CYS A 45 -12.32 -2.68 -14.27
N ALA A 46 -11.52 -3.13 -15.23
CA ALA A 46 -11.07 -2.29 -16.34
C ALA A 46 -12.24 -1.77 -17.19
N MET A 47 -13.27 -2.59 -17.43
CA MET A 47 -14.49 -2.16 -18.13
C MET A 47 -15.24 -1.09 -17.36
N ILE A 48 -15.44 -1.28 -16.06
CA ILE A 48 -16.11 -0.29 -15.18
C ILE A 48 -15.33 1.03 -15.18
N LEU A 49 -14.01 0.99 -15.01
CA LEU A 49 -13.17 2.19 -15.04
C LEU A 49 -13.29 2.93 -16.38
N LYS A 50 -13.31 2.22 -17.51
CA LYS A 50 -13.55 2.84 -18.84
C LYS A 50 -14.92 3.51 -18.93
N LEU A 51 -15.97 2.87 -18.41
CA LEU A 51 -17.32 3.45 -18.34
C LEU A 51 -17.37 4.71 -17.47
N TRP A 52 -16.52 4.79 -16.45
CA TRP A 52 -16.38 5.99 -15.62
C TRP A 52 -15.43 7.05 -16.21
N GLY A 53 -14.99 6.88 -17.46
CA GLY A 53 -14.16 7.84 -18.17
C GLY A 53 -12.64 7.71 -17.93
N PHE A 54 -12.19 6.68 -17.22
CA PHE A 54 -10.76 6.44 -17.06
C PHE A 54 -10.13 5.88 -18.33
N LYS A 55 -8.95 6.39 -18.67
CA LYS A 55 -8.09 5.84 -19.72
C LYS A 55 -6.87 5.19 -19.09
N ARG A 56 -6.41 4.09 -19.69
CA ARG A 56 -5.20 3.42 -19.26
C ARG A 56 -4.00 3.93 -20.03
N TYR A 57 -2.93 4.24 -19.29
CA TYR A 57 -1.64 4.65 -19.83
C TYR A 57 -0.53 3.75 -19.30
N THR A 58 0.61 3.77 -19.96
CA THR A 58 1.84 3.09 -19.54
C THR A 58 2.94 4.14 -19.42
N ALA A 59 3.59 4.16 -18.29
CA ALA A 59 4.74 5.04 -18.02
C ALA A 59 5.99 4.55 -18.77
N SER A 60 7.00 5.39 -18.85
CA SER A 60 8.27 5.11 -19.55
C SER A 60 9.00 3.87 -19.03
N ASN A 61 8.82 3.56 -17.74
CA ASN A 61 9.39 2.39 -17.06
C ASN A 61 8.56 1.10 -17.20
N GLY A 62 7.43 1.15 -17.93
CA GLY A 62 6.53 0.03 -18.17
C GLY A 62 5.44 -0.18 -17.10
N CYS A 63 5.43 0.58 -16.02
CA CYS A 63 4.32 0.59 -15.07
C CYS A 63 3.07 1.21 -15.69
N SER A 64 1.89 0.71 -15.34
CA SER A 64 0.64 1.22 -15.91
C SER A 64 -0.23 1.88 -14.86
N TYR A 65 -1.05 2.85 -15.30
CA TYR A 65 -1.99 3.56 -14.47
C TYR A 65 -3.28 3.89 -15.22
N TRP A 66 -4.32 4.19 -14.49
CA TRP A 66 -5.60 4.67 -15.01
C TRP A 66 -5.81 6.10 -14.56
N ILE A 67 -6.36 6.96 -15.41
CA ILE A 67 -6.68 8.34 -15.05
C ILE A 67 -7.89 8.84 -15.84
N ASN A 68 -8.71 9.67 -15.20
CA ASN A 68 -9.88 10.32 -15.80
C ASN A 68 -9.59 11.73 -16.35
N ALA A 69 -8.31 12.11 -16.44
CA ALA A 69 -7.88 13.39 -16.99
C ALA A 69 -7.16 13.19 -18.34
N PRO A 70 -7.25 14.15 -19.28
CA PRO A 70 -6.50 14.11 -20.52
C PRO A 70 -4.99 14.20 -20.27
N MET A 71 -4.19 13.72 -21.20
CA MET A 71 -2.76 13.98 -21.22
C MET A 71 -2.53 15.37 -21.82
N ALA A 72 -1.68 16.17 -21.20
CA ALA A 72 -1.23 17.45 -21.72
C ALA A 72 -0.30 17.24 -22.94
N LYS A 73 -0.14 18.26 -23.76
CA LYS A 73 0.85 18.24 -24.83
C LYS A 73 2.25 18.27 -24.25
N GLU A 74 3.21 17.73 -25.00
CA GLU A 74 4.58 17.54 -24.51
C GLU A 74 5.30 18.87 -24.19
N ASP A 75 5.00 19.92 -24.98
CA ASP A 75 5.48 21.29 -24.78
C ASP A 75 4.90 21.98 -23.53
N GLU A 76 3.84 21.42 -22.97
CA GLU A 76 3.18 21.93 -21.75
C GLU A 76 3.65 21.20 -20.48
N TRP A 77 4.57 20.24 -20.58
CA TRP A 77 5.03 19.51 -19.40
C TRP A 77 5.96 20.37 -18.54
N VAL A 78 5.68 20.41 -17.26
CA VAL A 78 6.48 21.14 -16.27
C VAL A 78 7.25 20.12 -15.41
N GLU A 79 8.57 20.15 -15.48
CA GLU A 79 9.40 19.33 -14.59
C GLU A 79 9.24 19.77 -13.13
N ALA A 80 9.36 18.79 -12.21
CA ALA A 80 9.32 19.04 -10.79
C ALA A 80 10.36 20.08 -10.37
N ARG A 81 9.92 21.24 -9.87
CA ARG A 81 10.76 22.37 -9.54
C ARG A 81 11.41 22.20 -8.17
N ARG A 82 12.69 22.55 -8.06
CA ARG A 82 13.37 22.73 -6.77
C ARG A 82 13.14 24.17 -6.32
N GLU A 83 12.58 24.34 -5.12
CA GLU A 83 12.59 25.66 -4.46
C GLU A 83 13.94 25.86 -3.77
N THR A 84 14.36 27.12 -3.65
CA THR A 84 15.53 27.51 -2.87
C THR A 84 15.15 27.53 -1.39
N GLY A 85 15.66 26.59 -0.59
CA GLY A 85 15.40 26.48 0.84
C GLY A 85 16.12 25.27 1.45
N ASP A 86 15.96 25.05 2.75
CA ASP A 86 16.61 23.94 3.48
C ASP A 86 16.19 22.55 3.00
N ASP A 87 15.00 22.41 2.38
CA ASP A 87 14.53 21.15 1.80
C ASP A 87 14.86 21.08 0.30
N ALA A 88 15.94 20.38 -0.04
CA ALA A 88 16.43 20.22 -1.41
C ALA A 88 15.54 19.32 -2.31
N ARG A 89 14.44 18.72 -1.77
CA ARG A 89 13.55 17.85 -2.54
C ARG A 89 12.69 18.67 -3.51
N PRO A 90 12.51 18.21 -4.76
CA PRO A 90 11.60 18.87 -5.70
C PRO A 90 10.14 18.72 -5.26
N ILE A 91 9.31 19.71 -5.59
CA ILE A 91 7.85 19.64 -5.32
C ILE A 91 7.18 18.68 -6.30
N LEU A 92 6.31 17.82 -5.79
CA LEU A 92 5.49 16.94 -6.63
C LEU A 92 4.32 17.75 -7.19
N SER A 93 4.51 18.40 -8.34
CA SER A 93 3.46 19.14 -9.05
C SER A 93 3.72 19.09 -10.55
N GLY A 94 2.67 18.97 -11.34
CA GLY A 94 2.72 19.01 -12.80
C GLY A 94 2.35 20.40 -13.38
N CYS A 95 2.18 21.42 -12.54
CA CYS A 95 1.86 22.79 -12.93
C CYS A 95 2.88 23.78 -12.37
N ALA A 96 3.08 24.89 -13.06
CA ALA A 96 3.82 26.01 -12.52
C ALA A 96 3.05 26.66 -11.35
N VAL A 97 3.76 27.35 -10.44
CA VAL A 97 3.17 28.01 -9.27
C VAL A 97 2.14 29.08 -9.70
N ASP A 98 2.40 29.72 -10.83
CA ASP A 98 1.60 30.84 -11.36
C ASP A 98 0.45 30.40 -12.29
N ASP A 99 0.26 29.08 -12.48
CA ASP A 99 -0.81 28.54 -13.33
C ASP A 99 -2.16 28.71 -12.60
N VAL A 100 -2.98 29.68 -13.04
CA VAL A 100 -4.20 30.14 -12.37
C VAL A 100 -5.42 29.29 -12.69
N ASP A 101 -5.28 28.22 -13.48
CA ASP A 101 -6.41 27.35 -13.78
C ASP A 101 -6.94 26.72 -12.50
N ALA A 102 -8.10 27.23 -12.06
CA ALA A 102 -8.77 26.80 -10.85
C ALA A 102 -9.19 25.32 -10.97
N GLU A 103 -8.38 24.42 -10.42
CA GLU A 103 -8.82 23.03 -10.25
C GLU A 103 -10.04 23.01 -9.33
N VAL A 104 -11.12 22.36 -9.77
CA VAL A 104 -12.39 22.23 -9.03
C VAL A 104 -12.18 21.52 -7.69
N ALA A 105 -11.17 20.64 -7.61
CA ALA A 105 -10.80 19.91 -6.42
C ALA A 105 -9.36 19.40 -6.52
N LYS A 106 -8.70 19.22 -5.38
CA LYS A 106 -7.35 18.67 -5.31
C LYS A 106 -7.28 17.30 -6.01
N PRO A 107 -6.34 17.12 -6.96
CA PRO A 107 -6.15 15.83 -7.64
C PRO A 107 -5.76 14.72 -6.67
N ILE A 108 -6.11 13.49 -6.99
CA ILE A 108 -5.79 12.31 -6.17
C ILE A 108 -4.97 11.32 -7.00
N ILE A 109 -3.89 10.81 -6.41
CA ILE A 109 -3.16 9.64 -6.92
C ILE A 109 -3.36 8.51 -5.93
N PHE A 110 -4.13 7.48 -6.33
CA PHE A 110 -4.46 6.35 -5.48
C PHE A 110 -3.53 5.16 -5.76
N VAL A 111 -3.01 4.56 -4.69
CA VAL A 111 -2.16 3.36 -4.73
C VAL A 111 -2.77 2.27 -3.86
N HIS A 112 -3.16 1.17 -4.50
CA HIS A 112 -3.84 0.07 -3.83
C HIS A 112 -2.89 -0.86 -3.05
N GLY A 113 -3.44 -1.65 -2.12
CA GLY A 113 -2.75 -2.68 -1.36
C GLY A 113 -2.66 -4.04 -2.08
N LEU A 114 -2.14 -5.05 -1.36
CA LEU A 114 -2.15 -6.44 -1.80
C LEU A 114 -3.59 -6.94 -1.98
N GLY A 115 -3.86 -7.70 -3.06
CA GLY A 115 -5.18 -8.27 -3.28
C GLY A 115 -5.50 -8.50 -4.77
N VAL A 116 -6.75 -8.31 -5.17
CA VAL A 116 -7.21 -8.42 -6.57
C VAL A 116 -7.14 -7.07 -7.31
N GLY A 117 -6.13 -6.28 -7.02
CA GLY A 117 -5.87 -4.98 -7.67
C GLY A 117 -6.89 -3.92 -7.30
N LEU A 118 -7.38 -3.17 -8.29
CA LEU A 118 -8.29 -2.03 -8.08
C LEU A 118 -9.76 -2.45 -7.84
N ALA A 119 -10.12 -3.70 -8.09
CA ALA A 119 -11.52 -4.15 -8.04
C ALA A 119 -12.20 -3.91 -6.67
N PRO A 120 -11.58 -4.23 -5.52
CA PRO A 120 -12.19 -3.98 -4.20
C PRO A 120 -12.38 -2.48 -3.91
N TYR A 121 -11.66 -1.61 -4.58
CA TYR A 121 -11.69 -0.15 -4.36
C TYR A 121 -12.70 0.57 -5.26
N LEU A 122 -13.41 -0.12 -6.16
CA LEU A 122 -14.42 0.50 -7.02
C LEU A 122 -15.48 1.30 -6.22
N PRO A 123 -16.01 0.82 -5.07
CA PRO A 123 -16.92 1.64 -4.26
C PRO A 123 -16.30 2.94 -3.75
N ASN A 124 -15.03 2.91 -3.35
CA ASN A 124 -14.29 4.10 -2.92
C ASN A 124 -14.08 5.08 -4.10
N ILE A 125 -13.64 4.57 -5.24
CA ILE A 125 -13.44 5.38 -6.46
C ILE A 125 -14.76 6.03 -6.90
N ALA A 126 -15.86 5.26 -6.90
CA ALA A 126 -17.19 5.81 -7.20
C ALA A 126 -17.61 6.92 -6.25
N GLN A 127 -17.30 6.79 -4.97
CA GLN A 127 -17.58 7.82 -3.98
C GLN A 127 -16.78 9.09 -4.23
N LEU A 128 -15.49 8.98 -4.52
CA LEU A 128 -14.61 10.11 -4.85
C LEU A 128 -15.07 10.86 -6.11
N LEU A 129 -15.55 10.13 -7.12
CA LEU A 129 -16.11 10.72 -8.34
C LEU A 129 -17.42 11.48 -8.09
N ARG A 130 -18.25 10.99 -7.15
CA ARG A 130 -19.52 11.61 -6.80
C ARG A 130 -19.36 12.81 -5.87
N SER A 131 -18.40 12.76 -4.95
CA SER A 131 -18.21 13.84 -3.95
C SER A 131 -17.75 15.14 -4.61
N LYS A 132 -16.90 15.07 -5.62
CA LYS A 132 -16.43 16.23 -6.39
C LYS A 132 -16.38 15.88 -7.87
N PRO A 133 -17.46 16.10 -8.62
CA PRO A 133 -17.45 15.92 -10.07
C PRO A 133 -16.38 16.79 -10.73
N GLY A 134 -15.61 16.19 -11.65
CA GLY A 134 -14.49 16.85 -12.32
C GLY A 134 -13.13 16.71 -11.62
N ARG A 135 -13.07 16.12 -10.41
CA ARG A 135 -11.80 15.81 -9.75
C ARG A 135 -10.94 14.87 -10.62
N LYS A 136 -9.68 15.24 -10.82
CA LYS A 136 -8.71 14.37 -11.47
C LYS A 136 -8.29 13.27 -10.52
N ILE A 137 -8.45 12.01 -10.92
CA ILE A 137 -8.08 10.82 -10.13
C ILE A 137 -7.20 9.92 -10.98
N ALA A 138 -5.99 9.66 -10.51
CA ALA A 138 -5.09 8.66 -11.07
C ALA A 138 -5.04 7.43 -10.16
N LEU A 139 -5.01 6.24 -10.75
CA LEU A 139 -5.01 4.96 -10.03
C LEU A 139 -3.81 4.16 -10.53
N LEU A 140 -2.82 3.91 -9.68
CA LEU A 140 -1.70 3.03 -10.03
C LEU A 140 -2.22 1.60 -10.19
N SER A 141 -1.76 0.93 -11.25
CA SER A 141 -2.05 -0.48 -11.49
C SER A 141 -0.81 -1.31 -11.16
N LEU A 142 -0.89 -2.12 -10.12
CA LEU A 142 0.22 -2.92 -9.58
C LEU A 142 -0.07 -4.43 -9.80
N PRO A 143 0.09 -4.95 -11.03
CA PRO A 143 -0.29 -6.32 -11.35
C PRO A 143 0.48 -7.38 -10.55
N HIS A 144 1.73 -7.11 -10.18
CA HIS A 144 2.61 -7.99 -9.43
C HIS A 144 2.16 -8.22 -7.97
N ILE A 145 1.33 -7.34 -7.41
CA ILE A 145 0.72 -7.52 -6.09
C ILE A 145 -0.79 -7.74 -6.17
N SER A 146 -1.29 -8.00 -7.38
CA SER A 146 -2.72 -8.22 -7.68
C SER A 146 -3.01 -9.67 -8.06
N MET A 147 -2.17 -10.61 -7.70
CA MET A 147 -2.26 -12.05 -8.05
C MET A 147 -2.40 -12.29 -9.57
N ARG A 148 -1.88 -11.37 -10.36
CA ARG A 148 -1.92 -11.45 -11.83
C ARG A 148 -0.59 -11.91 -12.36
N ALA A 149 -0.62 -12.85 -13.30
CA ALA A 149 0.59 -13.23 -14.03
C ALA A 149 1.23 -11.99 -14.68
N THR A 150 2.46 -11.69 -14.30
CA THR A 150 3.24 -10.59 -14.85
C THR A 150 4.70 -10.99 -15.02
N PRO A 151 5.34 -10.62 -16.16
CA PRO A 151 6.74 -10.99 -16.39
C PRO A 151 7.73 -10.15 -15.56
N LYS A 152 7.27 -9.04 -14.98
CA LYS A 152 8.13 -8.11 -14.24
C LYS A 152 7.50 -7.72 -12.91
N VAL A 153 8.34 -7.68 -11.87
CA VAL A 153 8.03 -7.08 -10.58
C VAL A 153 8.88 -5.82 -10.47
N PRO A 154 8.29 -4.62 -10.62
CA PRO A 154 9.02 -3.37 -10.51
C PRO A 154 9.47 -3.13 -9.07
N GLU A 155 10.55 -2.38 -8.91
CA GLU A 155 10.96 -1.82 -7.63
C GLU A 155 10.03 -0.65 -7.25
N ILE A 156 9.97 -0.34 -5.95
CA ILE A 156 9.12 0.77 -5.48
C ILE A 156 9.56 2.10 -6.10
N ASP A 157 10.86 2.30 -6.32
CA ASP A 157 11.37 3.50 -7.01
C ASP A 157 10.79 3.67 -8.42
N ALA A 158 10.60 2.58 -9.18
CA ALA A 158 9.93 2.66 -10.48
C ALA A 158 8.46 3.07 -10.37
N MET A 159 7.77 2.69 -9.29
CA MET A 159 6.40 3.15 -9.03
C MET A 159 6.38 4.64 -8.67
N VAL A 160 7.38 5.12 -7.90
CA VAL A 160 7.56 6.55 -7.58
C VAL A 160 7.85 7.37 -8.86
N ASP A 161 8.71 6.86 -9.75
CA ASP A 161 8.96 7.50 -11.04
C ASP A 161 7.66 7.60 -11.87
N THR A 162 6.82 6.55 -11.81
CA THR A 162 5.49 6.59 -12.46
C THR A 162 4.59 7.66 -11.85
N VAL A 163 4.60 7.83 -10.51
CA VAL A 163 3.85 8.91 -9.84
C VAL A 163 4.32 10.28 -10.31
N ALA A 164 5.62 10.51 -10.41
CA ALA A 164 6.18 11.77 -10.89
C ALA A 164 5.83 12.01 -12.37
N GLU A 165 6.02 11.00 -13.22
CA GLU A 165 5.72 11.07 -14.66
C GLU A 165 4.25 11.38 -14.93
N LEU A 166 3.31 10.67 -14.28
CA LEU A 166 1.88 10.91 -14.47
C LEU A 166 1.46 12.29 -13.94
N THR A 167 2.08 12.75 -12.86
CA THR A 167 1.82 14.09 -12.31
C THR A 167 2.15 15.16 -13.34
N THR A 168 3.31 15.06 -13.98
CA THR A 168 3.76 15.96 -15.04
C THR A 168 2.89 15.87 -16.29
N LYS A 169 2.69 14.65 -16.83
CA LYS A 169 1.98 14.42 -18.09
C LYS A 169 0.49 14.82 -18.06
N HIS A 170 -0.13 14.79 -16.91
CA HIS A 170 -1.55 15.15 -16.73
C HIS A 170 -1.75 16.48 -16.02
N LYS A 171 -0.69 17.25 -15.82
CA LYS A 171 -0.73 18.54 -15.12
C LYS A 171 -1.51 18.46 -13.82
N LEU A 172 -1.11 17.54 -12.93
CA LEU A 172 -1.74 17.41 -11.63
C LEU A 172 -1.08 18.39 -10.66
N ARG A 173 -1.85 19.39 -10.19
CA ARG A 173 -1.35 20.40 -9.27
C ARG A 173 -1.30 19.85 -7.85
N ALA A 174 -0.10 19.72 -7.28
CA ALA A 174 0.14 19.29 -5.90
C ALA A 174 -0.81 18.15 -5.44
N PRO A 175 -0.83 16.98 -6.12
CA PRO A 175 -1.82 15.95 -5.87
C PRO A 175 -1.74 15.40 -4.44
N CYS A 176 -2.90 15.01 -3.89
CA CYS A 176 -2.96 14.22 -2.67
C CYS A 176 -2.61 12.76 -3.00
N LEU A 177 -1.62 12.20 -2.30
CA LEU A 177 -1.28 10.78 -2.43
C LEU A 177 -2.15 9.97 -1.47
N TYR A 178 -2.91 9.03 -2.00
CA TYR A 178 -3.86 8.23 -1.25
C TYR A 178 -3.48 6.75 -1.36
N GLY A 179 -3.05 6.15 -0.26
CA GLY A 179 -2.57 4.77 -0.25
C GLY A 179 -3.22 3.89 0.80
N HIS A 180 -3.37 2.63 0.44
CA HIS A 180 -3.83 1.60 1.36
C HIS A 180 -2.78 0.48 1.48
N SER A 181 -2.47 0.05 2.70
CA SER A 181 -1.62 -1.10 2.98
C SER A 181 -0.28 -1.02 2.20
N PHE A 182 0.04 -1.97 1.32
CA PHE A 182 1.24 -1.93 0.47
C PHE A 182 1.43 -0.60 -0.27
N GLY A 183 0.34 0.04 -0.71
CA GLY A 183 0.41 1.34 -1.38
C GLY A 183 1.06 2.43 -0.55
N THR A 184 1.04 2.30 0.78
CA THR A 184 1.69 3.26 1.69
C THR A 184 3.22 3.24 1.58
N PHE A 185 3.84 2.14 1.14
CA PHE A 185 5.28 2.09 0.85
C PHE A 185 5.66 2.98 -0.34
N VAL A 186 4.83 2.95 -1.39
CA VAL A 186 5.05 3.82 -2.56
C VAL A 186 4.93 5.29 -2.15
N ILE A 187 3.93 5.62 -1.31
CA ILE A 187 3.75 6.99 -0.80
C ILE A 187 4.91 7.40 0.10
N ALA A 188 5.32 6.57 1.04
CA ALA A 188 6.47 6.83 1.90
C ALA A 188 7.72 7.15 1.07
N ARG A 189 8.01 6.32 0.08
CA ARG A 189 9.14 6.54 -0.81
C ARG A 189 8.98 7.79 -1.67
N THR A 190 7.75 8.13 -2.07
CA THR A 190 7.48 9.40 -2.77
C THR A 190 7.75 10.61 -1.87
N CYS A 191 7.33 10.57 -0.61
CA CYS A 191 7.63 11.62 0.38
C CYS A 191 9.13 11.78 0.65
N HIS A 192 9.91 10.71 0.54
CA HIS A 192 11.38 10.80 0.66
C HIS A 192 12.03 11.50 -0.53
N ARG A 193 11.46 11.35 -1.74
CA ARG A 193 12.05 11.90 -2.97
C ARG A 193 11.48 13.26 -3.36
N TYR A 194 10.25 13.56 -2.94
CA TYR A 194 9.52 14.76 -3.31
C TYR A 194 8.88 15.41 -2.09
N ARG A 195 8.72 16.72 -2.13
CA ARG A 195 7.82 17.46 -1.24
C ARG A 195 6.39 17.22 -1.71
N VAL A 196 5.60 16.58 -0.86
CA VAL A 196 4.20 16.23 -1.11
C VAL A 196 3.32 17.12 -0.25
N SER A 197 2.24 17.65 -0.81
CA SER A 197 1.38 18.61 -0.12
C SER A 197 0.41 17.95 0.87
N SER A 198 -0.01 16.72 0.59
CA SER A 198 -0.98 15.99 1.43
C SER A 198 -0.95 14.48 1.16
N VAL A 199 -1.20 13.69 2.19
CA VAL A 199 -1.35 12.25 2.07
C VAL A 199 -2.59 11.75 2.80
N VAL A 200 -3.20 10.67 2.29
CA VAL A 200 -4.18 9.84 3.01
C VAL A 200 -3.64 8.43 3.06
N LEU A 201 -3.41 7.92 4.26
CA LEU A 201 -2.85 6.60 4.48
C LEU A 201 -3.84 5.74 5.26
N LEU A 202 -4.28 4.65 4.63
CA LEU A 202 -5.15 3.66 5.24
C LEU A 202 -4.33 2.43 5.60
N ASP A 203 -4.45 1.96 6.82
CA ASP A 203 -3.69 0.81 7.34
C ASP A 203 -2.20 0.92 6.98
N PRO A 204 -1.51 1.99 7.46
CA PRO A 204 -0.21 2.40 6.95
C PRO A 204 0.93 1.50 7.43
N VAL A 205 1.16 0.40 6.73
CA VAL A 205 2.29 -0.51 7.01
C VAL A 205 3.67 0.17 6.87
N ALA A 206 3.73 1.33 6.22
CA ALA A 206 4.96 2.10 6.06
C ALA A 206 5.32 2.95 7.29
N ILE A 207 4.44 3.11 8.28
CA ILE A 207 4.73 3.86 9.50
C ILE A 207 5.14 2.89 10.59
N CYS A 208 6.22 3.21 11.31
CA CYS A 208 6.77 2.32 12.36
C CYS A 208 7.08 0.90 11.84
N LEU A 209 7.54 0.79 10.60
CA LEU A 209 7.85 -0.46 9.93
C LEU A 209 8.90 -1.30 10.67
N CYS A 210 9.75 -0.65 11.48
CA CYS A 210 10.80 -1.28 12.29
C CYS A 210 10.29 -1.95 13.57
N LEU A 211 9.00 -1.82 13.92
CA LEU A 211 8.46 -2.45 15.13
C LEU A 211 8.50 -3.97 15.03
N PRO A 212 8.84 -4.68 16.13
CA PRO A 212 8.97 -6.14 16.13
C PRO A 212 7.73 -6.87 15.63
N LYS A 213 6.52 -6.38 15.94
CA LYS A 213 5.26 -6.95 15.44
C LYS A 213 5.21 -6.94 13.92
N THR A 214 5.42 -5.77 13.31
CA THR A 214 5.37 -5.61 11.84
C THR A 214 6.49 -6.40 11.15
N VAL A 215 7.72 -6.31 11.67
CA VAL A 215 8.87 -7.06 11.15
C VAL A 215 8.61 -8.56 11.22
N SER A 216 8.19 -9.07 12.38
CA SER A 216 7.91 -10.50 12.58
C SER A 216 6.83 -11.00 11.61
N ILE A 217 5.74 -10.26 11.45
CA ILE A 217 4.65 -10.67 10.54
C ILE A 217 5.11 -10.67 9.10
N LEU A 218 5.79 -9.62 8.64
CA LEU A 218 6.30 -9.53 7.26
C LEU A 218 7.39 -10.56 6.98
N TYR A 219 8.24 -10.86 7.96
CA TYR A 219 9.27 -11.90 7.84
C TYR A 219 8.65 -13.30 7.78
N HIS A 220 7.63 -13.57 8.61
CA HIS A 220 6.93 -14.85 8.67
C HIS A 220 5.75 -14.96 7.71
N LEU A 221 5.55 -13.99 6.82
CA LEU A 221 4.57 -14.12 5.74
C LEU A 221 4.83 -15.41 4.96
N GLY A 222 3.79 -16.24 4.86
CA GLY A 222 3.91 -17.53 4.22
C GLY A 222 4.16 -18.72 5.20
N ASN A 223 4.19 -18.49 6.51
CA ASN A 223 4.40 -19.55 7.51
C ASN A 223 3.11 -20.02 8.23
N CYS A 224 1.94 -19.62 7.74
CA CYS A 224 0.65 -20.03 8.34
C CYS A 224 0.44 -21.55 8.43
N TRP A 225 1.12 -22.32 7.57
CA TRP A 225 1.09 -23.78 7.64
C TRP A 225 1.67 -24.34 8.94
N SER A 226 2.69 -23.72 9.49
CA SER A 226 3.25 -24.09 10.80
C SER A 226 2.27 -23.81 11.94
N SER A 227 1.57 -22.67 11.87
CA SER A 227 0.52 -22.33 12.83
C SER A 227 -0.67 -23.28 12.74
N PHE A 228 -1.10 -23.65 11.53
CA PHE A 228 -2.13 -24.67 11.32
C PHE A 228 -1.73 -26.03 11.88
N LYS A 229 -0.49 -26.50 11.59
CA LYS A 229 0.02 -27.76 12.16
C LYS A 229 0.03 -27.70 13.69
N SER A 230 0.44 -26.60 14.28
CA SER A 230 0.44 -26.39 15.73
C SER A 230 -0.99 -26.42 16.30
N TYR A 231 -1.94 -25.75 15.64
CA TYR A 231 -3.34 -25.76 16.01
C TYR A 231 -3.93 -27.19 16.00
N VAL A 232 -3.74 -27.92 14.89
CA VAL A 232 -4.20 -29.32 14.76
C VAL A 232 -3.53 -30.24 15.77
N LYS A 233 -2.23 -30.07 16.02
CA LYS A 233 -1.47 -30.85 17.02
C LYS A 233 -2.01 -30.59 18.42
N ASN A 234 -2.35 -29.37 18.79
CA ASN A 234 -2.79 -29.00 20.14
C ASN A 234 -4.26 -29.33 20.41
N ASN A 235 -5.11 -29.25 19.38
CA ASN A 235 -6.57 -29.42 19.53
C ASN A 235 -7.10 -30.75 18.95
N GLY A 236 -6.23 -31.54 18.30
CA GLY A 236 -6.59 -32.80 17.63
C GLY A 236 -7.44 -32.64 16.38
N THR A 237 -7.49 -33.67 15.55
CA THR A 237 -8.29 -33.66 14.29
C THR A 237 -9.80 -33.58 14.53
N LYS A 238 -10.29 -33.98 15.71
CA LYS A 238 -11.71 -33.84 16.09
C LYS A 238 -12.16 -32.40 16.22
N ALA A 239 -11.26 -31.47 16.55
CA ALA A 239 -11.54 -30.04 16.62
C ALA A 239 -11.92 -29.45 15.25
N MET A 240 -11.51 -30.07 14.14
CA MET A 240 -11.91 -29.65 12.79
C MET A 240 -13.41 -29.80 12.49
N PHE A 241 -14.13 -30.56 13.29
CA PHE A 241 -15.56 -30.83 13.09
C PHE A 241 -16.46 -30.33 14.23
N THR A 242 -15.90 -29.56 15.18
CA THR A 242 -16.66 -29.01 16.32
C THR A 242 -17.06 -27.55 16.07
N THR A 243 -18.03 -27.06 16.86
CA THR A 243 -18.43 -25.64 16.85
C THR A 243 -17.27 -24.69 17.11
N THR A 244 -16.24 -25.15 17.85
CA THR A 244 -15.00 -24.39 18.09
C THR A 244 -14.19 -24.19 16.80
N PHE A 245 -14.19 -25.18 15.88
CA PHE A 245 -13.55 -25.02 14.56
C PHE A 245 -14.22 -23.91 13.75
N TRP A 246 -15.55 -23.84 13.75
CA TRP A 246 -16.25 -22.79 12.99
C TRP A 246 -16.08 -21.40 13.59
N ARG A 247 -15.83 -21.30 14.89
CA ARG A 247 -15.55 -20.01 15.56
C ARG A 247 -14.08 -19.59 15.45
N ASP A 248 -13.15 -20.54 15.74
CA ASP A 248 -11.72 -20.24 15.80
C ASP A 248 -10.96 -20.85 14.60
N GLY A 249 -11.50 -21.89 13.99
CA GLY A 249 -10.95 -22.58 12.81
C GLY A 249 -11.33 -21.93 11.49
N GLY A 250 -12.43 -21.18 11.43
CA GLY A 250 -12.78 -20.34 10.31
C GLY A 250 -11.71 -19.29 10.03
N ASP A 251 -11.15 -18.72 11.10
CA ASP A 251 -10.03 -17.79 11.01
C ASP A 251 -8.77 -18.48 10.48
N VAL A 252 -8.46 -19.68 10.96
CA VAL A 252 -7.30 -20.46 10.50
C VAL A 252 -7.44 -20.82 9.00
N LEU A 253 -8.62 -21.22 8.56
CA LEU A 253 -8.89 -21.51 7.15
C LEU A 253 -8.76 -20.24 6.30
N TYR A 254 -9.30 -19.13 6.77
CA TYR A 254 -9.12 -17.83 6.12
C TYR A 254 -7.64 -17.46 5.97
N TYR A 255 -6.84 -17.61 7.04
CA TYR A 255 -5.40 -17.34 7.00
C TYR A 255 -4.65 -18.26 6.06
N LEU A 256 -5.00 -19.54 6.00
CA LEU A 256 -4.40 -20.49 5.06
C LEU A 256 -4.74 -20.14 3.61
N LEU A 257 -6.00 -19.82 3.32
CA LEU A 257 -6.41 -19.40 1.98
C LEU A 257 -5.73 -18.09 1.58
N ARG A 258 -5.67 -17.11 2.48
CA ARG A 258 -4.96 -15.86 2.26
C ARG A 258 -3.46 -16.09 2.03
N ASP A 259 -2.83 -16.94 2.86
CA ASP A 259 -1.41 -17.29 2.71
C ASP A 259 -1.15 -17.94 1.36
N TYR A 260 -1.95 -18.95 0.99
CA TYR A 260 -1.80 -19.66 -0.26
C TYR A 260 -2.08 -18.80 -1.49
N PHE A 261 -3.24 -18.13 -1.54
CA PHE A 261 -3.68 -17.43 -2.73
C PHE A 261 -3.09 -16.03 -2.89
N LEU A 262 -2.84 -15.33 -1.80
CA LEU A 262 -2.34 -13.96 -1.84
C LEU A 262 -0.85 -13.87 -1.51
N VAL A 263 -0.46 -14.31 -0.31
CA VAL A 263 0.89 -14.03 0.19
C VAL A 263 1.94 -14.82 -0.57
N ARG A 264 1.71 -16.11 -0.87
CA ARG A 264 2.66 -16.98 -1.59
C ARG A 264 2.57 -16.87 -3.10
N GLU A 265 1.79 -15.94 -3.62
CA GLU A 265 1.83 -15.63 -5.03
C GLU A 265 3.22 -15.10 -5.42
N ILE A 266 3.74 -15.53 -6.57
CA ILE A 266 5.14 -15.29 -6.95
C ILE A 266 5.48 -13.80 -7.08
N GLY A 267 4.57 -12.98 -7.60
CA GLY A 267 4.75 -11.54 -7.73
C GLY A 267 4.82 -10.87 -6.36
N VAL A 268 3.91 -11.22 -5.45
CA VAL A 268 3.86 -10.72 -4.07
C VAL A 268 5.13 -11.09 -3.31
N MET A 269 5.53 -12.37 -3.35
CA MET A 269 6.74 -12.84 -2.67
C MET A 269 7.99 -12.19 -3.25
N THR A 270 8.05 -11.99 -4.56
CA THR A 270 9.16 -11.29 -5.20
C THR A 270 9.19 -9.82 -4.76
N ALA A 271 8.05 -9.13 -4.74
CA ALA A 271 7.97 -7.74 -4.28
C ALA A 271 8.47 -7.60 -2.84
N LEU A 272 8.00 -8.47 -1.92
CA LEU A 272 8.31 -8.35 -0.49
C LEU A 272 9.69 -8.92 -0.11
N ARG A 273 10.21 -9.92 -0.82
CA ARG A 273 11.47 -10.60 -0.47
C ARG A 273 12.65 -10.28 -1.38
N ARG A 274 12.44 -9.69 -2.55
CA ARG A 274 13.54 -9.39 -3.49
C ARG A 274 13.65 -7.92 -3.85
N LYS A 275 12.53 -7.18 -3.74
CA LYS A 275 12.43 -5.80 -4.18
C LYS A 275 12.10 -4.81 -3.06
N PHE A 276 12.14 -5.28 -1.80
CA PHE A 276 11.78 -4.50 -0.64
C PHE A 276 12.99 -4.21 0.26
N TRP A 277 13.19 -2.94 0.59
CA TRP A 277 14.26 -2.45 1.46
C TRP A 277 13.67 -1.69 2.64
N TRP A 278 13.69 -2.28 3.81
CA TRP A 278 13.08 -1.76 5.04
C TRP A 278 13.46 -0.30 5.34
N ALA A 279 14.75 0.02 5.26
CA ALA A 279 15.27 1.35 5.61
C ALA A 279 14.75 2.46 4.71
N THR A 280 14.38 2.14 3.46
CA THR A 280 13.96 3.14 2.46
C THR A 280 12.44 3.27 2.35
N HIS A 281 11.67 2.44 3.06
CA HIS A 281 10.21 2.40 2.95
C HIS A 281 9.49 2.77 4.25
N ASN A 282 10.23 3.06 5.34
CA ASN A 282 9.64 3.56 6.57
C ASN A 282 9.36 5.06 6.44
N LEU A 283 8.14 5.48 6.70
CA LEU A 283 7.74 6.89 6.75
C LEU A 283 7.80 7.36 8.22
N TRP A 284 8.68 8.31 8.48
CA TRP A 284 8.78 8.93 9.79
C TRP A 284 7.73 10.01 9.97
N ALA A 285 7.30 10.26 11.20
CA ALA A 285 6.20 11.19 11.48
C ALA A 285 6.52 12.64 11.07
N ASP A 286 7.77 13.06 11.17
CA ASP A 286 8.26 14.36 10.73
C ASP A 286 8.31 14.54 9.21
N GLN A 287 8.17 13.44 8.47
CA GLN A 287 8.11 13.43 7.00
C GLN A 287 6.67 13.43 6.47
N ILE A 288 5.69 13.28 7.36
CA ILE A 288 4.28 13.30 6.99
C ILE A 288 3.86 14.76 6.74
N PRO A 289 3.29 15.10 5.57
CA PRO A 289 2.79 16.45 5.30
C PRO A 289 1.70 16.88 6.30
N ASP A 290 1.61 18.18 6.61
CA ASP A 290 0.64 18.70 7.59
C ASP A 290 -0.82 18.42 7.22
N ASN A 291 -1.15 18.51 5.93
CA ASN A 291 -2.51 18.23 5.43
C ASN A 291 -2.70 16.74 5.17
N SER A 292 -2.61 15.93 6.21
CA SER A 292 -2.62 14.48 6.08
C SER A 292 -3.67 13.80 6.95
N LEU A 293 -4.15 12.65 6.49
CA LEU A 293 -5.07 11.79 7.19
C LEU A 293 -4.48 10.38 7.32
N ILE A 294 -4.44 9.89 8.55
CA ILE A 294 -4.03 8.52 8.86
C ILE A 294 -5.25 7.78 9.40
N VAL A 295 -5.60 6.66 8.80
CA VAL A 295 -6.69 5.79 9.27
C VAL A 295 -6.09 4.53 9.83
N LEU A 296 -6.48 4.20 11.05
CA LEU A 296 -6.01 3.04 11.81
C LEU A 296 -7.19 2.17 12.21
N GLU A 297 -7.10 0.89 11.94
CA GLU A 297 -8.08 -0.14 12.28
C GLU A 297 -7.58 -0.91 13.51
N ALA A 298 -8.30 -0.84 14.66
CA ALA A 298 -7.82 -1.30 15.97
C ALA A 298 -7.40 -2.77 16.01
N HIS A 299 -8.08 -3.61 15.22
CA HIS A 299 -7.78 -5.03 15.11
C HIS A 299 -6.87 -5.37 13.93
N ASP A 300 -6.08 -4.40 13.46
CA ASP A 300 -5.08 -4.64 12.41
C ASP A 300 -4.05 -5.65 12.91
N MET A 301 -3.87 -6.72 12.14
CA MET A 301 -2.94 -7.77 12.49
C MET A 301 -1.53 -7.55 11.94
N LEU A 302 -1.35 -6.60 10.99
CA LEU A 302 -0.06 -6.33 10.35
C LEU A 302 0.73 -5.24 11.08
N ILE A 303 0.03 -4.25 11.64
CA ILE A 303 0.66 -3.09 12.29
C ILE A 303 0.26 -2.99 13.77
N ASP A 304 1.10 -2.34 14.54
CA ASP A 304 0.79 -1.94 15.91
C ASP A 304 0.13 -0.56 15.86
N CYS A 305 -1.21 -0.55 15.73
CA CYS A 305 -1.97 0.69 15.55
C CYS A 305 -1.82 1.66 16.72
N GLU A 306 -1.70 1.17 17.96
CA GLU A 306 -1.51 2.04 19.13
C GLU A 306 -0.15 2.73 19.08
N ALA A 307 0.92 1.99 18.76
CA ALA A 307 2.25 2.55 18.62
C ALA A 307 2.32 3.55 17.45
N VAL A 308 1.69 3.23 16.32
CA VAL A 308 1.60 4.13 15.16
C VAL A 308 0.84 5.40 15.53
N ALA A 309 -0.35 5.30 16.13
CA ALA A 309 -1.14 6.46 16.55
C ALA A 309 -0.34 7.37 17.49
N LYS A 310 0.32 6.78 18.50
CA LYS A 310 1.12 7.51 19.46
C LYS A 310 2.32 8.22 18.81
N HIS A 311 2.96 7.58 17.83
CA HIS A 311 4.08 8.15 17.09
C HIS A 311 3.63 9.33 16.23
N VAL A 312 2.56 9.14 15.44
CA VAL A 312 1.99 10.18 14.56
C VAL A 312 1.51 11.39 15.35
N LEU A 313 0.69 11.18 16.39
CA LEU A 313 0.13 12.27 17.21
C LEU A 313 1.17 13.08 17.97
N ARG A 314 2.35 12.53 18.23
CA ARG A 314 3.43 13.25 18.94
C ARG A 314 4.32 14.09 18.03
N GLN A 315 4.44 13.72 16.77
CA GLN A 315 5.51 14.24 15.89
C GLN A 315 4.99 14.76 14.55
N SER A 316 3.67 14.72 14.31
CA SER A 316 3.08 15.26 13.08
C SER A 316 1.77 15.98 13.38
N ASN A 317 1.33 16.83 12.44
CA ASN A 317 0.03 17.52 12.47
C ASN A 317 -1.07 16.72 11.73
N ALA A 318 -0.81 15.46 11.36
CA ALA A 318 -1.76 14.62 10.65
C ALA A 318 -3.00 14.32 11.49
N ARG A 319 -4.17 14.39 10.88
CA ARG A 319 -5.40 13.90 11.48
C ARG A 319 -5.38 12.39 11.56
N VAL A 320 -5.75 11.81 12.69
CA VAL A 320 -5.89 10.37 12.88
C VAL A 320 -7.37 10.01 13.04
N ILE A 321 -7.85 9.05 12.24
CA ILE A 321 -9.14 8.38 12.43
C ILE A 321 -8.86 6.99 12.98
N TRP A 322 -9.51 6.67 14.10
CA TRP A 322 -9.41 5.39 14.76
C TRP A 322 -10.72 4.60 14.63
N GLN A 323 -10.62 3.34 14.18
CA GLN A 323 -11.77 2.47 13.97
C GLN A 323 -11.71 1.25 14.91
N ASP A 324 -12.48 1.26 16.00
CA ASP A 324 -12.41 0.26 17.08
C ASP A 324 -12.74 -1.17 16.64
N ASN A 325 -13.65 -1.32 15.69
CA ASN A 325 -14.21 -2.63 15.32
C ASN A 325 -13.67 -3.16 13.98
N PHE A 326 -12.67 -2.50 13.40
CA PHE A 326 -12.15 -2.86 12.09
C PHE A 326 -10.82 -3.59 12.20
N SER A 327 -10.60 -4.53 11.27
CA SER A 327 -9.33 -5.20 11.03
C SER A 327 -8.79 -4.81 9.67
N HIS A 328 -7.52 -5.09 9.40
CA HIS A 328 -6.78 -4.68 8.21
C HIS A 328 -7.56 -4.85 6.90
N GLY A 329 -7.81 -3.75 6.23
CA GLY A 329 -8.54 -3.71 4.95
C GLY A 329 -10.06 -3.71 5.06
N MET A 330 -10.66 -3.61 6.23
CA MET A 330 -12.13 -3.53 6.33
C MET A 330 -12.70 -2.25 5.72
N PHE A 331 -11.90 -1.22 5.54
CA PHE A 331 -12.25 -0.04 4.76
C PHE A 331 -12.86 -0.38 3.38
N ILE A 332 -12.35 -1.40 2.69
CA ILE A 332 -12.86 -1.81 1.36
C ILE A 332 -14.13 -2.64 1.41
N SER A 333 -14.51 -3.14 2.58
CA SER A 333 -15.72 -3.94 2.78
C SER A 333 -17.01 -3.11 2.69
N PRO A 334 -18.18 -3.72 2.58
CA PRO A 334 -19.46 -3.01 2.67
C PRO A 334 -19.63 -2.19 3.95
N TRP A 335 -19.10 -2.67 5.07
CA TRP A 335 -19.16 -1.99 6.37
C TRP A 335 -18.30 -0.73 6.43
N GLY A 336 -17.30 -0.59 5.56
CA GLY A 336 -16.44 0.59 5.46
C GLY A 336 -17.10 1.82 4.82
N PHE A 337 -18.43 1.82 4.55
CA PHE A 337 -19.11 2.91 3.86
C PHE A 337 -18.97 4.26 4.59
N SER A 338 -19.23 4.28 5.91
CA SER A 338 -19.11 5.49 6.74
C SER A 338 -17.69 6.03 6.73
N LEU A 339 -16.70 5.14 6.90
CA LEU A 339 -15.29 5.51 6.88
C LEU A 339 -14.88 6.08 5.52
N ARG A 340 -15.29 5.46 4.41
CA ARG A 340 -15.05 6.01 3.07
C ARG A 340 -15.67 7.39 2.87
N HIS A 341 -16.84 7.65 3.47
CA HIS A 341 -17.47 8.96 3.43
C HIS A 341 -16.65 9.99 4.22
N GLU A 342 -16.17 9.66 5.40
CA GLU A 342 -15.31 10.53 6.21
C GLU A 342 -13.98 10.85 5.49
N VAL A 343 -13.35 9.86 4.86
CA VAL A 343 -12.15 10.06 4.03
C VAL A 343 -12.45 10.97 2.84
N ALA A 344 -13.58 10.77 2.14
CA ALA A 344 -13.98 11.63 1.02
C ALA A 344 -14.21 13.08 1.48
N THR A 345 -14.86 13.28 2.63
CA THR A 345 -15.09 14.60 3.23
C THR A 345 -13.78 15.30 3.56
N PHE A 346 -12.79 14.57 4.12
CA PHE A 346 -11.45 15.12 4.34
C PHE A 346 -10.80 15.56 3.02
N LEU A 347 -10.83 14.70 2.01
CA LEU A 347 -10.25 14.99 0.69
C LEU A 347 -10.94 16.18 0.01
N ASP A 348 -12.24 16.38 0.25
CA ASP A 348 -13.01 17.49 -0.30
C ASP A 348 -12.70 18.84 0.36
N ALA A 349 -12.20 18.80 1.59
CA ALA A 349 -11.79 19.97 2.36
C ALA A 349 -10.33 20.38 2.11
N LEU A 350 -9.54 19.57 1.40
CA LEU A 350 -8.14 19.90 1.13
C LEU A 350 -8.03 21.15 0.23
N PRO A 351 -7.09 22.06 0.55
CA PRO A 351 -6.85 23.23 -0.30
C PRO A 351 -6.29 22.81 -1.66
N THR A 352 -6.76 23.46 -2.73
CA THR A 352 -6.31 23.19 -4.11
C THR A 352 -4.96 23.82 -4.43
N HIS A 353 -4.51 24.78 -3.60
CA HIS A 353 -3.35 25.66 -3.85
C HIS A 353 -2.21 25.50 -2.81
N SER A 354 -2.00 24.35 -2.23
CA SER A 354 -0.89 24.16 -1.28
C SER A 354 0.10 23.13 -1.78
#